data_078e260bc47212f6a00605b4d36379b5
#
_entry.id   078e260bc47212f6a00605b4d36379b5
#
_cell.length_a   1.000
_cell.length_b   1.000
_cell.length_c   1.000
_cell.angle_alpha   90.00
_cell.angle_beta   90.00
_cell.angle_gamma   90.00
#
_symmetry.space_group_name_H-M   'P 1'
#
loop_
_entity.id
_entity.type
_entity.pdbx_description
1 polymer ?
#
loop_
_entity_poly.entity_id
_entity_poly.type
_entity_poly.pdbx_seq_one_letter_code
_entity_poly.pdbx_strand_id
1 'polypeptide(L)'
;MHSPDTLILDEPTTGLDLLARCEYLDLINRLILKGRNIILVTHRLDEIPPEINRIVMIRNGTIIIDGPKKDVINEKNLQLTFGISVGLKVLNNYYLTYPKNNNK
;
A
#
# COMPACT_ATOMS: atom_id res chain seq x y z
N MET A 1 -5.24 -14.49 17.18
CA MET A 1 -4.83 -15.80 16.72
C MET A 1 -4.37 -15.77 15.29
N HIS A 2 -3.30 -16.43 15.02
CA HIS A 2 -2.70 -16.42 13.69
C HIS A 2 -3.34 -17.50 12.82
N SER A 3 -3.85 -17.09 11.66
CA SER A 3 -4.42 -18.03 10.70
C SER A 3 -3.29 -18.67 9.88
N PRO A 4 -3.30 -20.00 9.67
CA PRO A 4 -2.28 -20.62 8.83
C PRO A 4 -2.36 -20.19 7.38
N ASP A 5 -3.49 -19.58 6.97
CA ASP A 5 -3.64 -19.10 5.60
C ASP A 5 -3.23 -17.65 5.42
N THR A 6 -2.73 -17.03 6.48
CA THR A 6 -2.31 -15.63 6.41
C THR A 6 -0.86 -15.53 5.98
N LEU A 7 -0.60 -14.77 4.94
CA LEU A 7 0.75 -14.47 4.47
C LEU A 7 1.11 -13.05 4.85
N ILE A 8 2.28 -12.87 5.43
CA ILE A 8 2.79 -11.55 5.78
C ILE A 8 3.98 -11.26 4.87
N LEU A 9 3.86 -10.20 4.09
CA LEU A 9 4.88 -9.81 3.11
C LEU A 9 5.41 -8.43 3.50
N ASP A 10 6.71 -8.34 3.77
CA ASP A 10 7.32 -7.10 4.24
C ASP A 10 8.24 -6.57 3.16
N GLU A 11 7.83 -5.47 2.53
CA GLU A 11 8.58 -4.83 1.44
C GLU A 11 9.00 -5.83 0.37
N PRO A 12 8.06 -6.61 -0.14
CA PRO A 12 8.42 -7.80 -0.94
C PRO A 12 9.03 -7.50 -2.29
N THR A 13 8.85 -6.29 -2.81
CA THR A 13 9.36 -5.95 -4.14
C THR A 13 10.69 -5.22 -4.09
N THR A 14 11.25 -5.01 -2.91
CA THR A 14 12.54 -4.34 -2.77
C THR A 14 13.61 -5.12 -3.52
N GLY A 15 14.31 -4.44 -4.40
CA GLY A 15 15.39 -5.05 -5.16
C GLY A 15 14.98 -5.79 -6.42
N LEU A 16 13.68 -5.87 -6.70
CA LEU A 16 13.21 -6.52 -7.91
C LEU A 16 13.23 -5.57 -9.11
N ASP A 17 13.57 -6.10 -10.29
CA ASP A 17 13.46 -5.31 -11.51
C ASP A 17 11.97 -5.21 -11.91
N LEU A 18 11.70 -4.46 -12.97
CA LEU A 18 10.32 -4.16 -13.35
C LEU A 18 9.52 -5.43 -13.67
N LEU A 19 10.12 -6.36 -14.42
CA LEU A 19 9.41 -7.59 -14.79
C LEU A 19 9.09 -8.42 -13.56
N ALA A 20 10.09 -8.67 -12.73
CA ALA A 20 9.89 -9.48 -11.53
C ALA A 20 8.89 -8.82 -10.58
N ARG A 21 8.91 -7.49 -10.49
CA ARG A 21 7.96 -6.76 -9.67
C ARG A 21 6.54 -6.95 -10.16
N CYS A 22 6.32 -6.82 -11.48
CA CYS A 22 4.99 -6.99 -12.04
C CYS A 22 4.47 -8.41 -11.87
N GLU A 23 5.33 -9.40 -12.05
CA GLU A 23 4.97 -10.81 -11.84
C GLU A 23 4.59 -11.07 -10.39
N TYR A 24 5.33 -10.47 -9.47
CA TYR A 24 5.06 -10.65 -8.04
C TYR A 24 3.72 -10.02 -7.64
N LEU A 25 3.46 -8.81 -8.12
CA LEU A 25 2.19 -8.14 -7.81
C LEU A 25 1.00 -8.89 -8.41
N ASP A 26 1.16 -9.47 -9.60
CA ASP A 26 0.12 -10.29 -10.19
C ASP A 26 -0.14 -11.55 -9.37
N LEU A 27 0.91 -12.17 -8.85
CA LEU A 27 0.75 -13.33 -7.98
C LEU A 27 -0.01 -12.98 -6.71
N ILE A 28 0.31 -11.85 -6.09
CA ILE A 28 -0.39 -11.41 -4.89
C ILE A 28 -1.87 -11.20 -5.18
N ASN A 29 -2.19 -10.55 -6.30
CA ASN A 29 -3.57 -10.34 -6.71
C ASN A 29 -4.31 -11.66 -6.84
N ARG A 30 -3.69 -12.64 -7.48
CA ARG A 30 -4.32 -13.95 -7.66
C ARG A 30 -4.57 -14.65 -6.33
N LEU A 31 -3.64 -14.53 -5.39
CA LEU A 31 -3.82 -15.12 -4.06
C LEU A 31 -4.98 -14.47 -3.31
N ILE A 32 -5.10 -13.15 -3.40
CA ILE A 32 -6.20 -12.43 -2.76
C ILE A 32 -7.54 -12.87 -3.35
N LEU A 33 -7.61 -13.01 -4.66
CA LEU A 33 -8.84 -13.44 -5.33
C LEU A 33 -9.23 -14.86 -4.96
N LYS A 34 -8.26 -15.68 -4.55
CA LYS A 34 -8.54 -17.05 -4.09
C LYS A 34 -8.92 -17.10 -2.61
N GLY A 35 -9.08 -15.95 -1.98
CA GLY A 35 -9.50 -15.90 -0.57
C GLY A 35 -8.37 -16.01 0.45
N ARG A 36 -7.11 -15.93 0.02
CA ARG A 36 -5.99 -15.95 0.95
C ARG A 36 -5.92 -14.61 1.69
N ASN A 37 -5.55 -14.68 2.95
CA ASN A 37 -5.35 -13.48 3.76
C ASN A 37 -3.94 -12.97 3.57
N ILE A 38 -3.81 -11.75 3.09
CA ILE A 38 -2.51 -11.14 2.83
C ILE A 38 -2.35 -9.90 3.68
N ILE A 39 -1.25 -9.80 4.40
CA ILE A 39 -0.84 -8.57 5.05
C ILE A 39 0.39 -8.08 4.32
N LEU A 40 0.26 -6.92 3.70
CA LEU A 40 1.35 -6.34 2.93
C LEU A 40 1.89 -5.13 3.67
N VAL A 41 3.17 -5.17 4.01
CA VAL A 41 3.85 -4.05 4.65
C VAL A 41 4.68 -3.35 3.60
N THR A 42 4.33 -2.10 3.31
CA THR A 42 5.04 -1.34 2.29
C THR A 42 4.86 0.14 2.54
N HIS A 43 5.81 0.96 2.07
CA HIS A 43 5.63 2.39 2.02
C HIS A 43 5.44 2.88 0.59
N ARG A 44 5.16 1.96 -0.32
CA ARG A 44 4.90 2.28 -1.73
C ARG A 44 3.43 2.03 -2.03
N LEU A 45 2.68 3.10 -2.15
CA LEU A 45 1.23 3.00 -2.41
C LEU A 45 0.93 2.37 -3.75
N ASP A 46 1.81 2.55 -4.74
CA ASP A 46 1.60 1.99 -6.07
C ASP A 46 1.72 0.47 -6.11
N GLU A 47 2.09 -0.14 -4.99
CA GLU A 47 2.18 -1.60 -4.90
C GLU A 47 1.03 -2.24 -4.14
N ILE A 48 0.06 -1.46 -3.71
CA ILE A 48 -1.11 -2.00 -3.02
C ILE A 48 -2.09 -2.48 -4.07
N PRO A 49 -2.36 -3.80 -4.13
CA PRO A 49 -3.31 -4.31 -5.12
C PRO A 49 -4.70 -3.74 -4.93
N PRO A 50 -5.45 -3.58 -6.03
CA PRO A 50 -6.79 -3.01 -5.93
C PRO A 50 -7.73 -3.76 -4.99
N GLU A 51 -7.51 -5.07 -4.81
CA GLU A 51 -8.38 -5.90 -3.98
C GLU A 51 -8.16 -5.74 -2.49
N ILE A 52 -7.08 -5.11 -2.08
CA ILE A 52 -6.87 -4.81 -0.65
C ILE A 52 -7.76 -3.64 -0.27
N ASN A 53 -8.60 -3.84 0.74
CA ASN A 53 -9.60 -2.86 1.15
C ASN A 53 -9.31 -2.15 2.45
N ARG A 54 -8.45 -2.70 3.28
CA ARG A 54 -8.16 -2.11 4.58
C ARG A 54 -6.72 -1.63 4.63
N ILE A 55 -6.55 -0.42 5.11
CA ILE A 55 -5.23 0.22 5.21
C ILE A 55 -5.00 0.64 6.65
N VAL A 56 -3.81 0.36 7.13
CA VAL A 56 -3.35 0.82 8.45
C VAL A 56 -2.10 1.65 8.22
N MET A 57 -2.13 2.89 8.66
CA MET A 57 -0.98 3.77 8.56
C MET A 57 -0.27 3.87 9.89
N ILE A 58 1.05 3.69 9.86
CA ILE A 58 1.88 3.64 11.05
C ILE A 58 2.98 4.68 10.95
N ARG A 59 3.20 5.39 12.05
CA ARG A 59 4.31 6.33 12.15
C ARG A 59 4.96 6.17 13.53
N ASN A 60 6.27 6.03 13.54
CA ASN A 60 7.04 5.88 14.78
C ASN A 60 6.52 4.72 15.65
N GLY A 61 6.17 3.62 14.99
CA GLY A 61 5.70 2.42 15.69
C GLY A 61 4.27 2.50 16.21
N THR A 62 3.57 3.58 15.90
CA THR A 62 2.21 3.79 16.40
C THR A 62 1.22 3.83 15.24
N ILE A 63 0.09 3.14 15.41
CA ILE A 63 -0.99 3.21 14.43
C ILE A 63 -1.65 4.57 14.56
N ILE A 64 -1.67 5.32 13.47
CA ILE A 64 -2.31 6.63 13.48
C ILE A 64 -3.65 6.62 12.73
N ILE A 65 -3.81 5.76 11.73
CA ILE A 65 -5.05 5.70 10.96
C ILE A 65 -5.28 4.25 10.57
N ASP A 66 -6.53 3.80 10.68
CA ASP A 66 -6.94 2.45 10.31
C ASP A 66 -8.36 2.52 9.75
N GLY A 67 -8.57 1.98 8.58
CA GLY A 67 -9.90 1.98 7.99
C GLY A 67 -9.92 1.53 6.55
N PRO A 68 -11.07 1.75 5.88
CA PRO A 68 -11.20 1.40 4.47
C PRO A 68 -10.24 2.20 3.61
N LYS A 69 -9.72 1.55 2.58
CA LYS A 69 -8.70 2.15 1.71
C LYS A 69 -9.10 3.51 1.17
N LYS A 70 -10.33 3.64 0.68
CA LYS A 70 -10.77 4.89 0.06
C LYS A 70 -10.89 6.03 1.06
N ASP A 71 -11.05 5.71 2.34
CA ASP A 71 -11.16 6.75 3.38
C ASP A 71 -9.80 7.08 3.98
N VAL A 72 -8.88 6.12 3.95
CA VAL A 72 -7.58 6.28 4.60
C VAL A 72 -6.56 6.92 3.67
N ILE A 73 -6.54 6.51 2.40
CA ILE A 73 -5.54 7.03 1.48
C ILE A 73 -6.03 8.37 0.90
N ASN A 74 -5.51 9.45 1.45
CA ASN A 74 -5.72 10.79 0.95
C ASN A 74 -4.48 11.63 1.27
N GLU A 75 -4.40 12.80 0.67
CA GLU A 75 -3.19 13.61 0.78
C GLU A 75 -2.93 14.07 2.21
N LYS A 76 -3.98 14.37 2.96
CA LYS A 76 -3.83 14.78 4.34
C LYS A 76 -3.22 13.68 5.21
N ASN A 77 -3.74 12.47 5.08
CA ASN A 77 -3.24 11.34 5.87
C ASN A 77 -1.83 10.94 5.46
N LEU A 78 -1.51 11.06 4.18
CA LEU A 78 -0.16 10.78 3.72
C LEU A 78 0.84 11.79 4.30
N GLN A 79 0.44 13.05 4.40
CA GLN A 79 1.30 14.05 5.02
C GLN A 79 1.51 13.74 6.50
N LEU A 80 0.46 13.34 7.21
CA LEU A 80 0.58 12.97 8.61
C LEU A 80 1.49 11.76 8.80
N THR A 81 1.42 10.80 7.89
CA THR A 81 2.16 9.55 8.03
C THR A 81 3.63 9.71 7.64
N PHE A 82 3.89 10.35 6.52
CA PHE A 82 5.23 10.42 5.95
C PHE A 82 5.94 11.75 6.18
N GLY A 83 5.21 12.76 6.66
CA GLY A 83 5.83 14.04 6.98
C GLY A 83 6.12 14.93 5.80
N ILE A 84 5.65 14.55 4.61
CA ILE A 84 5.84 15.35 3.41
C ILE A 84 4.53 15.51 2.68
N SER A 85 4.43 16.56 1.89
CA SER A 85 3.26 16.83 1.09
C SER A 85 3.42 16.15 -0.27
N VAL A 86 2.46 15.30 -0.61
CA VAL A 86 2.49 14.60 -1.90
C VAL A 86 1.15 14.74 -2.58
N GLY A 87 1.17 14.67 -3.90
CA GLY A 87 -0.05 14.58 -4.70
C GLY A 87 -0.45 13.13 -4.84
N LEU A 88 -1.73 12.89 -5.08
CA LEU A 88 -2.29 11.56 -5.19
C LEU A 88 -3.05 11.43 -6.48
N LYS A 89 -2.83 10.32 -7.17
CA LYS A 89 -3.53 10.02 -8.42
C LYS A 89 -3.93 8.56 -8.42
N VAL A 90 -5.10 8.24 -8.97
CA VAL A 90 -5.56 6.86 -9.09
C VAL A 90 -5.52 6.46 -10.56
N LEU A 91 -4.90 5.32 -10.83
CA LEU A 91 -4.80 4.78 -12.18
C LEU A 91 -5.05 3.28 -12.11
N ASN A 92 -6.08 2.80 -12.80
CA ASN A 92 -6.45 1.37 -12.79
C ASN A 92 -6.61 0.83 -11.37
N ASN A 93 -7.18 1.64 -10.49
CA ASN A 93 -7.41 1.33 -9.08
C ASN A 93 -6.13 1.20 -8.26
N TYR A 94 -4.99 1.56 -8.81
CA TYR A 94 -3.75 1.71 -8.06
C TYR A 94 -3.59 3.18 -7.66
N TYR A 95 -3.02 3.40 -6.49
CA TYR A 95 -2.77 4.74 -6.00
C TYR A 95 -1.33 5.12 -6.26
N LEU A 96 -1.14 6.26 -6.91
CA LEU A 96 0.19 6.77 -7.24
C LEU A 96 0.42 8.07 -6.51
N THR A 97 1.63 8.25 -5.98
CA THR A 97 2.00 9.51 -5.35
C THR A 97 3.07 10.20 -6.18
N TYR A 98 3.07 11.52 -6.09
CA TYR A 98 4.09 12.32 -6.75
C TYR A 98 4.44 13.49 -5.86
N PRO A 99 5.67 14.03 -5.98
CA PRO A 99 6.04 15.18 -5.15
C PRO A 99 5.20 16.39 -5.49
N LYS A 100 4.73 17.08 -4.48
CA LYS A 100 4.05 18.37 -4.68
C LYS A 100 5.07 19.47 -4.53
N ASN A 101 5.01 20.40 -5.44
CA ASN A 101 5.87 21.54 -5.34
C ASN A 101 5.18 22.59 -4.49
N ASN A 102 5.62 22.70 -3.26
CA ASN A 102 5.04 23.63 -2.32
C ASN A 102 5.74 24.95 -2.26
N ASN A 103 6.68 25.16 -3.13
CA ASN A 103 7.40 26.35 -3.07
C ASN A 103 6.82 27.34 -3.91
N LYS A 104 6.46 28.05 -3.49
CA LYS A 104 6.03 28.98 -4.24
C LYS A 104 5.11 29.25 -4.38
#